data_a3ae6c400e295d1b589bf20aabd7cd57
#
_entry.id   a3ae6c400e295d1b589bf20aabd7cd57
#
_cell.length_a   1.000
_cell.length_b   1.000
_cell.length_c   1.000
_cell.angle_alpha   90.00
_cell.angle_beta   90.00
_cell.angle_gamma   90.00
#
_symmetry.space_group_name_H-M   'P 1'
#
loop_
_entity.id
_entity.type
_entity.pdbx_description
1 polymer ?
#
loop_
_entity_poly.entity_id
_entity_poly.type
_entity_poly.pdbx_seq_one_letter_code
_entity_poly.pdbx_strand_id
1 'polypeptide(L)'
;MSHVKDFGARGDGRTDDTDAIEHAVQQGDGLLLFSRGEYRLTRTVVIDLERTGRFAVSGDGGLATVRMDGPGPAFFVRGTHGGTADPKGFSPVVWERERMPTFSQIEIVGSHEEACGIRFEGVMQATLEGVLIRKCRTGVHLTKRNRNFLMSHCHIYDGAGAGIGVHLEGVNLHQANIVGSHISYHRHAGIKVERSEIRNLQITGCDVEYNFDPEGADCADIWVDTRQGTVREGTISSCTVQAKRSPGGANIRIEGPDLPLSTAGGLWTISGNVIQSQDINLLLRSVRAVNVTGNSFCSGFQRSVVVERCRNIAMSGNTIDYNPDYSGDRVDGMVVDGSSGVVVSGWIFESVRAGEEEGCGALTVRASDAVTVSGCQFFDVAGAAVQLAGVRDSLVTGNIFGRRKGGELPEGWVRSVDGGKGVRVSGNLRMGGEGTMVVSRGGAAPED
;
A
#
# COMPACT_ATOMS: atom_id res chain seq x y z
N MET A 1 4.33 -21.94 -32.35
CA MET A 1 5.01 -20.95 -31.47
C MET A 1 5.67 -19.94 -32.38
N SER A 2 5.33 -18.68 -32.20
CA SER A 2 5.87 -17.60 -33.04
C SER A 2 7.13 -17.03 -32.42
N HIS A 3 8.29 -17.55 -32.77
CA HIS A 3 9.55 -16.91 -32.38
C HIS A 3 9.65 -15.54 -33.05
N VAL A 4 9.88 -14.48 -32.30
CA VAL A 4 9.97 -13.12 -32.86
C VAL A 4 11.10 -13.01 -33.91
N LYS A 5 12.15 -13.82 -33.79
CA LYS A 5 13.25 -13.90 -34.79
C LYS A 5 12.83 -14.44 -36.13
N ASP A 6 11.80 -15.30 -36.18
CA ASP A 6 11.27 -15.83 -37.46
C ASP A 6 10.52 -14.72 -38.24
N PHE A 7 10.16 -13.64 -37.57
CA PHE A 7 9.53 -12.45 -38.15
C PHE A 7 10.51 -11.30 -38.40
N GLY A 8 11.81 -11.54 -38.19
CA GLY A 8 12.87 -10.60 -38.51
C GLY A 8 13.49 -9.86 -37.33
N ALA A 9 13.01 -10.08 -36.09
CA ALA A 9 13.62 -9.49 -34.92
C ALA A 9 15.04 -10.03 -34.70
N ARG A 10 16.00 -9.17 -34.38
CA ARG A 10 17.39 -9.55 -34.20
C ARG A 10 17.76 -9.82 -32.74
N GLY A 11 17.23 -9.04 -31.82
CA GLY A 11 17.55 -9.13 -30.40
C GLY A 11 19.04 -8.88 -30.12
N ASP A 12 19.65 -7.92 -30.86
CA ASP A 12 21.06 -7.55 -30.76
C ASP A 12 21.32 -6.27 -29.96
N GLY A 13 20.26 -5.69 -29.39
CA GLY A 13 20.27 -4.45 -28.60
C GLY A 13 20.50 -3.19 -29.44
N ARG A 14 20.57 -3.27 -30.76
CA ARG A 14 20.87 -2.13 -31.66
C ARG A 14 19.79 -1.93 -32.70
N THR A 15 19.41 -2.99 -33.35
CA THR A 15 18.37 -2.98 -34.40
C THR A 15 17.03 -2.61 -33.73
N ASP A 16 16.24 -1.79 -34.41
CA ASP A 16 14.85 -1.58 -34.00
C ASP A 16 14.02 -2.80 -34.37
N ASP A 17 13.62 -3.57 -33.40
CA ASP A 17 12.87 -4.80 -33.58
C ASP A 17 11.35 -4.56 -33.57
N THR A 18 10.89 -3.29 -33.45
CA THR A 18 9.48 -2.96 -33.27
C THR A 18 8.60 -3.51 -34.39
N ASP A 19 8.96 -3.24 -35.66
CA ASP A 19 8.19 -3.70 -36.82
C ASP A 19 8.13 -5.22 -36.91
N ALA A 20 9.23 -5.90 -36.62
CA ALA A 20 9.30 -7.36 -36.63
C ALA A 20 8.40 -7.99 -35.55
N ILE A 21 8.39 -7.40 -34.37
CA ILE A 21 7.54 -7.87 -33.27
C ILE A 21 6.07 -7.56 -33.55
N GLU A 22 5.72 -6.37 -34.07
CA GLU A 22 4.36 -6.08 -34.53
C GLU A 22 3.87 -7.04 -35.61
N HIS A 23 4.77 -7.42 -36.56
CA HIS A 23 4.46 -8.42 -37.56
C HIS A 23 4.19 -9.78 -36.91
N ALA A 24 4.99 -10.18 -35.92
CA ALA A 24 4.75 -11.39 -35.13
C ALA A 24 3.43 -11.38 -34.37
N VAL A 25 3.01 -10.21 -33.82
CA VAL A 25 1.70 -10.03 -33.20
C VAL A 25 0.57 -10.27 -34.21
N GLN A 26 0.71 -9.78 -35.43
CA GLN A 26 -0.35 -9.80 -36.46
C GLN A 26 -0.45 -11.13 -37.21
N GLN A 27 0.66 -11.80 -37.45
CA GLN A 27 0.74 -12.98 -38.30
C GLN A 27 1.08 -14.25 -37.53
N GLY A 28 1.42 -14.13 -36.26
CA GLY A 28 1.77 -15.26 -35.41
C GLY A 28 0.57 -16.07 -34.94
N ASP A 29 0.86 -17.07 -34.13
CA ASP A 29 -0.12 -18.02 -33.57
C ASP A 29 -0.67 -17.62 -32.15
N GLY A 30 -0.43 -16.38 -31.71
CA GLY A 30 -0.87 -15.85 -30.44
C GLY A 30 0.11 -16.04 -29.26
N LEU A 31 1.25 -16.71 -29.49
CA LEU A 31 2.35 -16.79 -28.54
C LEU A 31 3.61 -16.12 -29.11
N LEU A 32 3.97 -14.96 -28.56
CA LEU A 32 5.29 -14.37 -28.84
C LEU A 32 6.35 -15.00 -27.95
N LEU A 33 7.29 -15.68 -28.51
CA LEU A 33 8.43 -16.25 -27.82
C LEU A 33 9.68 -15.42 -28.11
N PHE A 34 10.28 -14.86 -27.08
CA PHE A 34 11.53 -14.12 -27.12
C PHE A 34 12.65 -15.04 -26.62
N SER A 35 13.50 -15.49 -27.50
CA SER A 35 14.72 -16.21 -27.13
C SER A 35 15.77 -15.24 -26.58
N ARG A 36 16.84 -15.77 -26.01
CA ARG A 36 17.94 -14.96 -25.46
C ARG A 36 18.36 -13.83 -26.43
N GLY A 37 18.36 -12.60 -25.89
CA GLY A 37 18.71 -11.39 -26.63
C GLY A 37 18.14 -10.13 -25.95
N GLU A 38 18.56 -8.97 -26.49
CA GLU A 38 18.03 -7.66 -26.13
C GLU A 38 17.25 -7.08 -27.32
N TYR A 39 15.94 -7.00 -27.21
CA TYR A 39 15.04 -6.54 -28.26
C TYR A 39 14.69 -5.07 -28.04
N ARG A 40 15.13 -4.23 -28.97
CA ARG A 40 14.95 -2.79 -28.89
C ARG A 40 13.61 -2.37 -29.50
N LEU A 41 12.80 -1.65 -28.73
CA LEU A 41 11.55 -1.04 -29.19
C LEU A 41 11.70 0.49 -29.19
N THR A 42 11.30 1.14 -30.27
CA THR A 42 11.25 2.61 -30.36
C THR A 42 9.84 3.17 -30.19
N ARG A 43 8.82 2.32 -30.23
CA ARG A 43 7.41 2.65 -29.99
C ARG A 43 6.67 1.46 -29.37
N THR A 44 5.49 1.75 -28.85
CA THR A 44 4.61 0.76 -28.23
C THR A 44 4.18 -0.34 -29.22
N VAL A 45 4.36 -1.59 -28.83
CA VAL A 45 3.76 -2.74 -29.49
C VAL A 45 2.33 -2.93 -28.96
N VAL A 46 1.34 -2.81 -29.83
CA VAL A 46 -0.07 -2.97 -29.49
C VAL A 46 -0.54 -4.40 -29.72
N ILE A 47 -1.04 -5.05 -28.67
CA ILE A 47 -1.69 -6.36 -28.73
C ILE A 47 -3.20 -6.12 -28.60
N ASP A 48 -3.90 -6.16 -29.72
CA ASP A 48 -5.34 -5.95 -29.83
C ASP A 48 -6.07 -7.30 -29.78
N LEU A 49 -6.59 -7.66 -28.60
CA LEU A 49 -7.21 -8.97 -28.37
C LEU A 49 -8.49 -9.20 -29.18
N GLU A 50 -9.18 -8.14 -29.60
CA GLU A 50 -10.33 -8.26 -30.52
C GLU A 50 -9.89 -8.90 -31.84
N ARG A 51 -8.70 -8.54 -32.30
CA ARG A 51 -8.13 -9.01 -33.57
C ARG A 51 -7.34 -10.30 -33.43
N THR A 52 -6.45 -10.34 -32.41
CA THR A 52 -5.52 -11.46 -32.23
C THR A 52 -6.14 -12.65 -31.48
N GLY A 53 -7.17 -12.40 -30.68
CA GLY A 53 -7.70 -13.40 -29.74
C GLY A 53 -6.78 -13.58 -28.53
N ARG A 54 -6.78 -14.80 -27.96
CA ARG A 54 -5.91 -15.14 -26.82
C ARG A 54 -4.46 -14.94 -27.15
N PHE A 55 -3.73 -14.34 -26.22
CA PHE A 55 -2.36 -13.92 -26.48
C PHE A 55 -1.43 -14.15 -25.30
N ALA A 56 -0.20 -14.53 -25.57
CA ALA A 56 0.83 -14.67 -24.56
C ALA A 56 2.18 -14.15 -25.03
N VAL A 57 2.98 -13.64 -24.09
CA VAL A 57 4.37 -13.21 -24.29
C VAL A 57 5.24 -13.99 -23.31
N SER A 58 6.32 -14.61 -23.80
CA SER A 58 7.24 -15.38 -22.98
C SER A 58 8.70 -15.06 -23.33
N GLY A 59 9.54 -14.91 -22.30
CA GLY A 59 10.95 -14.55 -22.40
C GLY A 59 11.93 -15.72 -22.23
N ASP A 60 11.51 -16.95 -22.56
CA ASP A 60 12.37 -18.14 -22.55
C ASP A 60 13.14 -18.32 -21.23
N GLY A 61 12.41 -18.37 -20.12
CA GLY A 61 13.01 -18.55 -18.80
C GLY A 61 13.77 -17.33 -18.25
N GLY A 62 13.42 -16.11 -18.69
CA GLY A 62 14.03 -14.87 -18.23
C GLY A 62 15.32 -14.50 -18.95
N LEU A 63 15.59 -15.11 -20.10
CA LEU A 63 16.80 -14.85 -20.90
C LEU A 63 16.66 -13.68 -21.88
N ALA A 64 15.45 -13.19 -22.09
CA ALA A 64 15.14 -12.13 -23.04
C ALA A 64 14.89 -10.81 -22.33
N THR A 65 15.47 -9.74 -22.86
CA THR A 65 15.24 -8.36 -22.43
C THR A 65 14.55 -7.58 -23.56
N VAL A 66 13.46 -6.91 -23.27
CA VAL A 66 12.83 -5.92 -24.13
C VAL A 66 13.21 -4.52 -23.63
N ARG A 67 13.90 -3.73 -24.46
CA ARG A 67 14.27 -2.35 -24.14
C ARG A 67 13.36 -1.36 -24.84
N MET A 68 12.66 -0.53 -24.05
CA MET A 68 11.81 0.54 -24.57
C MET A 68 12.58 1.86 -24.64
N ASP A 69 12.95 2.28 -25.82
CA ASP A 69 13.70 3.52 -26.10
C ASP A 69 12.78 4.72 -26.43
N GLY A 70 11.49 4.49 -26.60
CA GLY A 70 10.49 5.52 -26.86
C GLY A 70 9.58 5.81 -25.65
N PRO A 71 8.73 6.84 -25.75
CA PRO A 71 7.72 7.12 -24.73
C PRO A 71 6.59 6.10 -24.76
N GLY A 72 5.91 5.92 -23.62
CA GLY A 72 4.77 5.01 -23.46
C GLY A 72 5.15 3.57 -23.15
N PRO A 73 4.17 2.65 -23.13
CA PRO A 73 4.41 1.27 -22.71
C PRO A 73 5.13 0.46 -23.81
N ALA A 74 6.05 -0.43 -23.39
CA ALA A 74 6.64 -1.41 -24.30
C ALA A 74 5.55 -2.28 -24.95
N PHE A 75 4.58 -2.72 -24.12
CA PHE A 75 3.41 -3.46 -24.61
C PHE A 75 2.12 -2.80 -24.12
N PHE A 76 1.19 -2.59 -25.04
CA PHE A 76 -0.17 -2.16 -24.73
C PHE A 76 -1.16 -3.25 -25.12
N VAL A 77 -1.74 -3.93 -24.12
CA VAL A 77 -2.75 -4.96 -24.33
C VAL A 77 -4.12 -4.31 -24.23
N ARG A 78 -4.85 -4.37 -25.32
CA ARG A 78 -6.19 -3.82 -25.44
C ARG A 78 -7.20 -4.93 -25.73
N GLY A 79 -8.25 -5.02 -24.91
CA GLY A 79 -9.40 -5.90 -25.11
C GLY A 79 -10.70 -5.11 -25.20
N THR A 80 -11.80 -5.83 -25.33
CA THR A 80 -13.14 -5.26 -25.47
C THR A 80 -14.02 -5.44 -24.22
N HIS A 81 -13.43 -5.89 -23.10
CA HIS A 81 -14.19 -6.05 -21.87
C HIS A 81 -14.69 -4.69 -21.35
N GLY A 82 -16.02 -4.47 -21.44
CA GLY A 82 -16.70 -3.27 -20.94
C GLY A 82 -17.75 -3.54 -19.86
N GLY A 83 -18.00 -4.81 -19.53
CA GLY A 83 -19.04 -5.24 -18.62
C GLY A 83 -18.77 -4.91 -17.15
N THR A 84 -19.80 -5.04 -16.31
CA THR A 84 -19.72 -4.88 -14.85
C THR A 84 -19.12 -6.12 -14.19
N ALA A 85 -19.12 -6.13 -12.86
CA ALA A 85 -18.78 -7.32 -12.06
C ALA A 85 -19.79 -8.47 -12.23
N ASP A 86 -21.00 -8.21 -12.73
CA ASP A 86 -22.02 -9.22 -12.96
C ASP A 86 -21.57 -10.22 -14.04
N PRO A 87 -21.51 -11.52 -13.75
CA PRO A 87 -21.19 -12.55 -14.73
C PRO A 87 -22.11 -12.55 -15.96
N LYS A 88 -23.35 -12.12 -15.81
CA LYS A 88 -24.31 -12.01 -16.93
C LYS A 88 -23.99 -10.89 -17.91
N GLY A 89 -23.14 -9.95 -17.50
CA GLY A 89 -22.71 -8.81 -18.34
C GLY A 89 -21.51 -9.13 -19.23
N PHE A 90 -21.03 -10.38 -19.30
CA PHE A 90 -19.88 -10.74 -20.16
C PHE A 90 -20.30 -10.92 -21.61
N SER A 91 -19.57 -10.26 -22.51
CA SER A 91 -19.59 -10.62 -23.90
C SER A 91 -19.05 -12.03 -24.09
N PRO A 92 -19.74 -12.94 -24.80
CA PRO A 92 -19.18 -14.27 -25.13
C PRO A 92 -17.81 -14.17 -25.80
N VAL A 93 -17.59 -13.19 -26.65
CA VAL A 93 -16.31 -12.98 -27.36
C VAL A 93 -15.18 -12.72 -26.37
N VAL A 94 -15.39 -11.89 -25.36
CA VAL A 94 -14.36 -11.64 -24.32
C VAL A 94 -14.04 -12.92 -23.57
N TRP A 95 -15.07 -13.71 -23.20
CA TRP A 95 -14.88 -14.95 -22.46
C TRP A 95 -14.20 -16.04 -23.29
N GLU A 96 -14.56 -16.20 -24.55
CA GLU A 96 -14.05 -17.27 -25.39
C GLU A 96 -12.70 -16.93 -26.03
N ARG A 97 -12.49 -15.67 -26.43
CA ARG A 97 -11.38 -15.29 -27.31
C ARG A 97 -10.36 -14.32 -26.70
N GLU A 98 -10.73 -13.46 -25.73
CA GLU A 98 -9.85 -12.37 -25.29
C GLU A 98 -9.28 -12.57 -23.88
N ARG A 99 -9.78 -13.55 -23.13
CA ARG A 99 -9.37 -13.76 -21.73
C ARG A 99 -7.95 -14.24 -21.58
N MET A 100 -7.37 -13.93 -20.41
CA MET A 100 -6.10 -14.45 -19.91
C MET A 100 -4.88 -14.14 -20.80
N PRO A 101 -4.71 -12.88 -21.28
CA PRO A 101 -3.43 -12.52 -21.86
C PRO A 101 -2.34 -12.65 -20.78
N THR A 102 -1.25 -13.31 -21.12
CA THR A 102 -0.21 -13.67 -20.16
C THR A 102 1.15 -13.12 -20.58
N PHE A 103 1.89 -12.56 -19.60
CA PHE A 103 3.31 -12.25 -19.75
C PHE A 103 4.09 -13.09 -18.75
N SER A 104 5.12 -13.77 -19.22
CA SER A 104 5.90 -14.66 -18.35
C SER A 104 7.39 -14.58 -18.62
N GLN A 105 8.17 -14.57 -17.53
CA GLN A 105 9.62 -14.79 -17.56
C GLN A 105 10.36 -13.90 -18.58
N ILE A 106 10.02 -12.62 -18.62
CA ILE A 106 10.63 -11.64 -19.53
C ILE A 106 11.07 -10.40 -18.74
N GLU A 107 12.20 -9.82 -19.15
CA GLU A 107 12.65 -8.53 -18.65
C GLU A 107 12.19 -7.40 -19.57
N ILE A 108 11.70 -6.30 -19.00
CA ILE A 108 11.39 -5.05 -19.70
C ILE A 108 12.18 -3.91 -19.03
N VAL A 109 12.94 -3.17 -19.83
CA VAL A 109 13.78 -2.06 -19.38
C VAL A 109 13.42 -0.78 -20.09
N GLY A 110 13.11 0.29 -19.35
CA GLY A 110 12.97 1.63 -19.91
C GLY A 110 14.34 2.29 -20.14
N SER A 111 14.51 2.96 -21.26
CA SER A 111 15.65 3.85 -21.49
C SER A 111 15.24 5.27 -21.91
N HIS A 112 13.94 5.50 -22.04
CA HIS A 112 13.35 6.83 -22.21
C HIS A 112 12.69 7.27 -20.90
N GLU A 113 12.72 8.55 -20.56
CA GLU A 113 12.15 9.07 -19.29
C GLU A 113 10.65 8.81 -19.13
N GLU A 114 9.91 8.68 -20.22
CA GLU A 114 8.51 8.36 -20.26
C GLU A 114 8.21 6.90 -20.64
N ALA A 115 9.23 6.06 -20.72
CA ALA A 115 9.05 4.65 -20.98
C ALA A 115 8.22 3.99 -19.88
N CYS A 116 7.27 3.15 -20.27
CA CYS A 116 6.48 2.32 -19.35
C CYS A 116 6.66 0.83 -19.73
N GLY A 117 6.35 -0.05 -18.75
CA GLY A 117 6.43 -1.48 -19.00
C GLY A 117 5.22 -2.00 -19.78
N ILE A 118 4.16 -2.39 -19.09
CA ILE A 118 2.98 -3.01 -19.68
C ILE A 118 1.72 -2.24 -19.28
N ARG A 119 0.86 -1.92 -20.26
CA ARG A 119 -0.45 -1.32 -20.03
C ARG A 119 -1.57 -2.28 -20.42
N PHE A 120 -2.62 -2.35 -19.58
CA PHE A 120 -3.84 -3.13 -19.81
C PHE A 120 -5.07 -2.25 -19.84
N GLU A 121 -5.94 -2.44 -20.83
CA GLU A 121 -7.19 -1.73 -21.00
C GLU A 121 -8.26 -2.64 -21.63
N GLY A 122 -9.42 -2.75 -21.00
CA GLY A 122 -10.51 -3.60 -21.49
C GLY A 122 -10.21 -5.10 -21.41
N VAL A 123 -9.35 -5.52 -20.49
CA VAL A 123 -8.83 -6.89 -20.43
C VAL A 123 -9.43 -7.68 -19.28
N MET A 124 -9.69 -8.96 -19.54
CA MET A 124 -10.14 -9.93 -18.56
C MET A 124 -9.06 -10.95 -18.26
N GLN A 125 -8.77 -11.19 -16.98
CA GLN A 125 -7.81 -12.19 -16.51
C GLN A 125 -6.36 -11.97 -16.99
N ALA A 126 -5.93 -10.70 -17.14
CA ALA A 126 -4.53 -10.42 -17.44
C ALA A 126 -3.63 -11.02 -16.34
N THR A 127 -2.60 -11.74 -16.76
CA THR A 127 -1.69 -12.48 -15.87
C THR A 127 -0.25 -12.10 -16.13
N LEU A 128 0.48 -11.75 -15.06
CA LEU A 128 1.93 -11.52 -15.08
C LEU A 128 2.57 -12.52 -14.12
N GLU A 129 3.56 -13.26 -14.61
CA GLU A 129 4.26 -14.28 -13.81
C GLU A 129 5.76 -14.26 -14.05
N GLY A 130 6.54 -14.01 -13.01
CA GLY A 130 7.99 -13.98 -13.11
C GLY A 130 8.52 -12.92 -14.07
N VAL A 131 7.84 -11.78 -14.19
CA VAL A 131 8.23 -10.65 -15.05
C VAL A 131 9.13 -9.70 -14.28
N LEU A 132 10.19 -9.26 -14.91
CA LEU A 132 11.08 -8.22 -14.39
C LEU A 132 10.85 -6.91 -15.18
N ILE A 133 10.51 -5.83 -14.48
CA ILE A 133 10.38 -4.49 -15.09
C ILE A 133 11.23 -3.50 -14.32
N ARG A 134 12.08 -2.76 -15.00
CA ARG A 134 12.91 -1.74 -14.38
C ARG A 134 13.14 -0.51 -15.24
N LYS A 135 13.51 0.58 -14.60
CA LYS A 135 13.80 1.88 -15.26
C LYS A 135 12.63 2.44 -16.07
N CYS A 136 11.43 2.01 -15.75
CA CYS A 136 10.21 2.53 -16.35
C CYS A 136 9.58 3.61 -15.45
N ARG A 137 8.96 4.64 -16.04
CA ARG A 137 8.15 5.61 -15.30
C ARG A 137 6.94 4.94 -14.64
N THR A 138 6.34 4.00 -15.34
CA THR A 138 5.29 3.11 -14.78
C THR A 138 5.60 1.68 -15.18
N GLY A 139 5.72 0.81 -14.19
CA GLY A 139 6.01 -0.61 -14.47
C GLY A 139 4.81 -1.31 -15.08
N VAL A 140 3.72 -1.44 -14.34
CA VAL A 140 2.45 -2.03 -14.79
C VAL A 140 1.33 -1.00 -14.64
N HIS A 141 0.56 -0.78 -15.70
CA HIS A 141 -0.47 0.24 -15.74
C HIS A 141 -1.83 -0.35 -16.13
N LEU A 142 -2.82 -0.28 -15.24
CA LEU A 142 -4.19 -0.69 -15.50
C LEU A 142 -5.08 0.56 -15.62
N THR A 143 -5.81 0.68 -16.74
CA THR A 143 -6.65 1.85 -17.01
C THR A 143 -8.04 1.45 -17.51
N LYS A 144 -8.99 2.37 -17.42
CA LYS A 144 -10.38 2.28 -17.86
C LYS A 144 -11.14 1.10 -17.25
N ARG A 145 -11.06 -0.06 -17.86
CA ARG A 145 -11.78 -1.26 -17.45
C ARG A 145 -10.88 -2.48 -17.51
N ASN A 146 -10.84 -3.25 -16.43
CA ASN A 146 -10.18 -4.56 -16.39
C ASN A 146 -10.90 -5.47 -15.40
N ARG A 147 -10.65 -6.77 -15.47
CA ARG A 147 -11.22 -7.76 -14.57
C ARG A 147 -10.27 -8.88 -14.25
N ASN A 148 -10.23 -9.30 -12.98
CA ASN A 148 -9.46 -10.44 -12.49
C ASN A 148 -7.97 -10.38 -12.89
N PHE A 149 -7.32 -9.27 -12.58
CA PHE A 149 -5.88 -9.11 -12.78
C PHE A 149 -5.09 -9.95 -11.77
N LEU A 150 -4.09 -10.66 -12.25
CA LEU A 150 -3.16 -11.43 -11.43
C LEU A 150 -1.72 -11.05 -11.75
N MET A 151 -0.94 -10.72 -10.72
CA MET A 151 0.50 -10.51 -10.80
C MET A 151 1.18 -11.32 -9.71
N SER A 152 2.09 -12.22 -10.09
CA SER A 152 2.78 -13.11 -9.16
C SER A 152 4.27 -13.26 -9.48
N HIS A 153 5.08 -13.33 -8.43
CA HIS A 153 6.53 -13.59 -8.52
C HIS A 153 7.27 -12.62 -9.46
N CYS A 154 6.79 -11.37 -9.52
CA CYS A 154 7.37 -10.34 -10.37
C CYS A 154 8.37 -9.47 -9.60
N HIS A 155 9.33 -8.88 -10.32
CA HIS A 155 10.22 -7.86 -9.81
C HIS A 155 10.00 -6.56 -10.58
N ILE A 156 9.57 -5.49 -9.88
CA ILE A 156 9.33 -4.19 -10.49
C ILE A 156 10.08 -3.15 -9.68
N TYR A 157 11.16 -2.60 -10.24
CA TYR A 157 12.02 -1.71 -9.47
C TYR A 157 12.76 -0.66 -10.31
N ASP A 158 13.42 0.26 -9.59
CA ASP A 158 14.27 1.31 -10.18
C ASP A 158 13.50 2.20 -11.16
N GLY A 159 12.38 2.77 -10.68
CA GLY A 159 11.48 3.59 -11.50
C GLY A 159 12.11 4.90 -11.96
N ALA A 160 11.87 5.29 -13.20
CA ALA A 160 12.35 6.55 -13.77
C ALA A 160 11.56 7.75 -13.22
N GLY A 161 12.24 8.84 -12.90
CA GLY A 161 11.64 10.08 -12.42
C GLY A 161 10.71 9.88 -11.21
N ALA A 162 9.52 10.47 -11.23
CA ALA A 162 8.47 10.22 -10.24
C ALA A 162 7.76 8.88 -10.52
N GLY A 163 8.53 7.78 -10.50
CA GLY A 163 8.09 6.45 -10.93
C GLY A 163 7.04 5.82 -10.04
N ILE A 164 6.22 4.97 -10.64
CA ILE A 164 5.23 4.13 -9.98
C ILE A 164 5.43 2.68 -10.45
N GLY A 165 5.55 1.75 -9.49
CA GLY A 165 5.71 0.33 -9.82
C GLY A 165 4.47 -0.27 -10.47
N VAL A 166 3.35 -0.29 -9.75
CA VAL A 166 2.04 -0.76 -10.23
C VAL A 166 1.02 0.36 -10.07
N HIS A 167 0.44 0.81 -11.16
CA HIS A 167 -0.49 1.94 -11.21
C HIS A 167 -1.88 1.49 -11.68
N LEU A 168 -2.86 1.63 -10.80
CA LEU A 168 -4.26 1.42 -11.07
C LEU A 168 -4.92 2.80 -11.18
N GLU A 169 -5.02 3.33 -12.40
CA GLU A 169 -5.41 4.73 -12.68
C GLU A 169 -6.70 4.82 -13.46
N GLY A 170 -7.70 5.49 -12.90
CA GLY A 170 -8.99 5.67 -13.57
C GLY A 170 -9.61 4.34 -14.01
N VAL A 171 -9.31 3.26 -13.30
CA VAL A 171 -9.74 1.90 -13.67
C VAL A 171 -10.97 1.48 -12.89
N ASN A 172 -11.95 0.93 -13.58
CA ASN A 172 -12.99 0.12 -12.96
C ASN A 172 -12.54 -1.35 -13.01
N LEU A 173 -12.25 -1.91 -11.83
CA LEU A 173 -11.62 -3.22 -11.71
C LEU A 173 -12.35 -4.08 -10.67
N HIS A 174 -12.69 -5.29 -11.07
CA HIS A 174 -13.15 -6.32 -10.14
C HIS A 174 -12.08 -7.40 -10.01
N GLN A 175 -11.53 -7.51 -8.84
CA GLN A 175 -10.42 -8.34 -8.39
C GLN A 175 -9.07 -8.00 -9.03
N ALA A 176 -8.12 -7.68 -8.15
CA ALA A 176 -6.70 -7.66 -8.44
C ALA A 176 -5.97 -8.41 -7.34
N ASN A 177 -5.08 -9.30 -7.73
CA ASN A 177 -4.19 -10.01 -6.81
C ASN A 177 -2.74 -9.72 -7.19
N ILE A 178 -2.00 -9.15 -6.25
CA ILE A 178 -0.55 -8.90 -6.34
C ILE A 178 0.08 -9.76 -5.26
N VAL A 179 0.83 -10.78 -5.66
CA VAL A 179 1.26 -11.85 -4.77
C VAL A 179 2.75 -12.15 -4.93
N GLY A 180 3.48 -12.33 -3.82
CA GLY A 180 4.85 -12.82 -3.81
C GLY A 180 5.79 -12.04 -4.71
N SER A 181 5.62 -10.74 -4.80
CA SER A 181 6.34 -9.86 -5.73
C SER A 181 7.18 -8.83 -5.00
N HIS A 182 8.29 -8.41 -5.62
CA HIS A 182 9.17 -7.37 -5.13
C HIS A 182 8.95 -6.08 -5.94
N ILE A 183 8.56 -4.99 -5.24
CA ILE A 183 8.22 -3.70 -5.85
C ILE A 183 8.97 -2.59 -5.12
N SER A 184 10.00 -2.00 -5.74
CA SER A 184 10.92 -1.14 -5.00
C SER A 184 11.56 -0.02 -5.83
N TYR A 185 12.12 0.96 -5.12
CA TYR A 185 12.90 2.07 -5.70
C TYR A 185 12.11 2.94 -6.68
N HIS A 186 10.84 3.24 -6.35
CA HIS A 186 10.00 4.20 -7.06
C HIS A 186 9.88 5.49 -6.24
N ARG A 187 10.05 6.65 -6.85
CA ARG A 187 10.03 7.92 -6.10
C ARG A 187 8.62 8.37 -5.70
N HIS A 188 7.58 7.92 -6.40
CA HIS A 188 6.21 8.32 -6.07
C HIS A 188 5.45 7.22 -5.32
N ALA A 189 5.38 6.02 -5.88
CA ALA A 189 4.75 4.89 -5.19
C ALA A 189 5.21 3.53 -5.71
N GLY A 190 5.27 2.53 -4.82
CA GLY A 190 5.40 1.13 -5.23
C GLY A 190 4.11 0.65 -5.89
N ILE A 191 2.99 0.75 -5.19
CA ILE A 191 1.64 0.45 -5.71
C ILE A 191 0.77 1.68 -5.50
N LYS A 192 0.16 2.21 -6.56
CA LYS A 192 -0.75 3.35 -6.48
C LYS A 192 -2.11 3.04 -7.10
N VAL A 193 -3.15 3.39 -6.37
CA VAL A 193 -4.54 3.38 -6.84
C VAL A 193 -5.07 4.80 -6.76
N GLU A 194 -5.58 5.32 -7.86
CA GLU A 194 -6.21 6.65 -7.87
C GLU A 194 -7.31 6.77 -8.94
N ARG A 195 -8.30 7.63 -8.70
CA ARG A 195 -9.43 7.88 -9.60
C ARG A 195 -10.16 6.61 -10.07
N SER A 196 -10.15 5.57 -9.24
CA SER A 196 -10.52 4.21 -9.63
C SER A 196 -11.70 3.68 -8.84
N GLU A 197 -12.42 2.74 -9.41
CA GLU A 197 -13.46 1.96 -8.75
C GLU A 197 -13.04 0.50 -8.65
N ILE A 198 -12.59 0.08 -7.47
CA ILE A 198 -12.03 -1.26 -7.28
C ILE A 198 -12.78 -2.02 -6.18
N ARG A 199 -12.99 -3.31 -6.43
CA ARG A 199 -13.44 -4.31 -5.46
C ARG A 199 -12.46 -5.46 -5.44
N ASN A 200 -12.16 -5.97 -4.24
CA ASN A 200 -11.23 -7.09 -4.03
C ASN A 200 -9.80 -6.80 -4.52
N LEU A 201 -9.16 -5.80 -3.95
CA LEU A 201 -7.71 -5.59 -4.12
C LEU A 201 -6.95 -6.35 -3.04
N GLN A 202 -6.14 -7.30 -3.44
CA GLN A 202 -5.33 -8.11 -2.53
C GLN A 202 -3.84 -7.95 -2.82
N ILE A 203 -3.07 -7.58 -1.81
CA ILE A 203 -1.61 -7.45 -1.84
C ILE A 203 -1.09 -8.38 -0.74
N THR A 204 -0.41 -9.47 -1.13
CA THR A 204 -0.08 -10.54 -0.19
C THR A 204 1.31 -11.10 -0.41
N GLY A 205 2.08 -11.25 0.67
CA GLY A 205 3.42 -11.86 0.62
C GLY A 205 4.41 -11.11 -0.26
N CYS A 206 4.27 -9.80 -0.37
CA CYS A 206 5.12 -8.95 -1.19
C CYS A 206 6.17 -8.22 -0.35
N ASP A 207 7.32 -7.95 -0.97
CA ASP A 207 8.27 -6.96 -0.50
C ASP A 207 8.02 -5.67 -1.28
N VAL A 208 7.47 -4.66 -0.59
CA VAL A 208 7.19 -3.34 -1.17
C VAL A 208 8.10 -2.35 -0.45
N GLU A 209 9.24 -2.05 -1.06
CA GLU A 209 10.34 -1.45 -0.32
C GLU A 209 10.95 -0.24 -1.02
N TYR A 210 11.46 0.69 -0.21
CA TYR A 210 12.24 1.84 -0.69
C TYR A 210 11.52 2.67 -1.77
N ASN A 211 10.18 2.77 -1.67
CA ASN A 211 9.42 3.65 -2.54
C ASN A 211 9.24 5.00 -1.83
N PHE A 212 10.18 5.92 -2.02
CA PHE A 212 10.26 7.18 -1.30
C PHE A 212 10.86 8.30 -2.14
N ASP A 213 10.51 9.55 -1.84
CA ASP A 213 11.13 10.73 -2.42
C ASP A 213 11.98 11.49 -1.38
N PRO A 214 13.31 11.46 -1.49
CA PRO A 214 14.18 12.15 -0.55
C PRO A 214 14.03 13.68 -0.58
N GLU A 215 13.45 14.24 -1.61
CA GLU A 215 13.22 15.67 -1.79
C GLU A 215 11.90 16.15 -1.17
N GLY A 216 11.13 15.25 -0.60
CA GLY A 216 9.96 15.59 0.20
C GLY A 216 8.65 15.74 -0.56
N ALA A 217 8.51 15.11 -1.73
CA ALA A 217 7.21 14.95 -2.35
C ALA A 217 6.39 13.88 -1.65
N ASP A 218 5.07 14.00 -1.62
CA ASP A 218 4.17 12.96 -1.16
C ASP A 218 4.47 11.64 -1.87
N CYS A 219 4.75 10.59 -1.10
CA CYS A 219 5.07 9.27 -1.61
C CYS A 219 4.54 8.17 -0.69
N ALA A 220 4.44 6.95 -1.19
CA ALA A 220 4.15 5.80 -0.35
C ALA A 220 4.62 4.48 -0.99
N ASP A 221 4.89 3.47 -0.16
CA ASP A 221 5.08 2.13 -0.69
C ASP A 221 3.76 1.59 -1.26
N ILE A 222 2.66 1.72 -0.52
CA ILE A 222 1.31 1.38 -0.98
C ILE A 222 0.39 2.58 -0.75
N TRP A 223 -0.12 3.15 -1.83
CA TRP A 223 -1.01 4.31 -1.77
C TRP A 223 -2.36 4.04 -2.42
N VAL A 224 -3.41 4.02 -1.61
CA VAL A 224 -4.80 3.85 -2.06
C VAL A 224 -5.53 5.18 -1.87
N ASP A 225 -5.67 5.94 -2.95
CA ASP A 225 -6.35 7.23 -2.98
C ASP A 225 -7.78 7.07 -3.51
N THR A 226 -8.75 7.17 -2.61
CA THR A 226 -10.17 7.09 -2.95
C THR A 226 -10.87 8.45 -2.96
N ARG A 227 -10.12 9.55 -2.95
CA ARG A 227 -10.71 10.91 -2.96
C ARG A 227 -11.54 11.19 -4.21
N GLN A 228 -11.21 10.55 -5.32
CA GLN A 228 -11.92 10.64 -6.60
C GLN A 228 -12.32 9.25 -7.13
N GLY A 229 -12.78 8.36 -6.26
CA GLY A 229 -13.13 7.00 -6.65
C GLY A 229 -13.65 6.19 -5.47
N THR A 230 -13.77 4.88 -5.65
CA THR A 230 -14.17 3.96 -4.57
C THR A 230 -13.31 2.71 -4.57
N VAL A 231 -12.64 2.42 -3.47
CA VAL A 231 -11.89 1.17 -3.28
C VAL A 231 -12.33 0.51 -1.99
N ARG A 232 -12.92 -0.65 -2.12
CA ARG A 232 -13.45 -1.43 -0.99
C ARG A 232 -13.10 -2.91 -1.13
N GLU A 233 -13.14 -3.63 0.01
CA GLU A 233 -12.86 -5.06 0.05
C GLU A 233 -11.38 -5.33 -0.25
N GLY A 234 -10.50 -4.63 0.46
CA GLY A 234 -9.05 -4.73 0.27
C GLY A 234 -8.35 -5.52 1.36
N THR A 235 -7.23 -6.13 1.00
CA THR A 235 -6.34 -6.82 1.95
C THR A 235 -4.89 -6.48 1.65
N ILE A 236 -4.13 -6.16 2.71
CA ILE A 236 -2.66 -6.07 2.69
C ILE A 236 -2.16 -7.02 3.78
N SER A 237 -1.51 -8.11 3.40
CA SER A 237 -1.15 -9.14 4.37
C SER A 237 0.17 -9.82 4.09
N SER A 238 0.87 -10.19 5.18
CA SER A 238 2.13 -10.95 5.12
C SER A 238 3.20 -10.29 4.25
N CYS A 239 3.23 -8.95 4.21
CA CYS A 239 4.16 -8.16 3.44
C CYS A 239 5.27 -7.56 4.33
N THR A 240 6.44 -7.36 3.75
CA THR A 240 7.41 -6.38 4.24
C THR A 240 7.16 -5.07 3.51
N VAL A 241 6.89 -3.99 4.26
CA VAL A 241 6.66 -2.66 3.71
C VAL A 241 7.64 -1.70 4.38
N GLN A 242 8.67 -1.30 3.66
CA GLN A 242 9.80 -0.59 4.23
C GLN A 242 10.29 0.51 3.28
N ALA A 243 10.62 1.69 3.83
CA ALA A 243 11.20 2.75 3.02
C ALA A 243 12.43 3.40 3.69
N LYS A 244 12.73 4.61 3.34
CA LYS A 244 13.56 5.56 4.07
C LYS A 244 12.73 6.80 4.33
N ARG A 245 13.09 7.53 5.39
CA ARG A 245 12.41 8.77 5.74
C ARG A 245 12.29 9.70 4.55
N SER A 246 11.08 10.17 4.35
CA SER A 246 10.72 11.14 3.32
C SER A 246 9.64 12.06 3.90
N PRO A 247 9.84 13.37 3.99
CA PRO A 247 8.83 14.29 4.53
C PRO A 247 7.48 14.13 3.82
N GLY A 248 6.42 13.84 4.60
CA GLY A 248 5.08 13.57 4.06
C GLY A 248 4.89 12.16 3.49
N GLY A 249 5.91 11.30 3.56
CA GLY A 249 5.83 9.93 3.09
C GLY A 249 5.11 8.97 4.04
N ALA A 250 4.57 7.89 3.49
CA ALA A 250 4.00 6.79 4.28
C ALA A 250 4.38 5.43 3.70
N ASN A 251 4.46 4.39 4.56
CA ASN A 251 4.58 3.04 4.03
C ASN A 251 3.23 2.60 3.43
N ILE A 252 2.16 2.63 4.23
CA ILE A 252 0.80 2.36 3.75
C ILE A 252 -0.06 3.62 3.96
N ARG A 253 -0.66 4.10 2.88
CA ARG A 253 -1.51 5.30 2.88
C ARG A 253 -2.85 4.97 2.23
N ILE A 254 -3.95 5.07 3.00
CA ILE A 254 -5.32 4.86 2.51
C ILE A 254 -6.12 6.12 2.83
N GLU A 255 -6.55 6.83 1.80
CA GLU A 255 -7.23 8.12 1.93
C GLU A 255 -8.57 8.14 1.21
N GLY A 256 -9.58 8.63 1.91
CA GLY A 256 -10.90 8.94 1.36
C GLY A 256 -11.13 10.44 1.18
N PRO A 257 -12.25 10.81 0.55
CA PRO A 257 -12.65 12.20 0.45
C PRO A 257 -13.01 12.76 1.83
N ASP A 258 -12.72 14.03 2.04
CA ASP A 258 -13.07 14.72 3.29
C ASP A 258 -14.58 15.06 3.31
N LEU A 259 -15.38 14.03 3.39
CA LEU A 259 -16.84 14.10 3.40
C LEU A 259 -17.38 13.34 4.62
N PRO A 260 -18.31 13.93 5.38
CA PRO A 260 -18.96 13.22 6.48
C PRO A 260 -19.53 11.88 5.99
N LEU A 261 -19.27 10.83 6.76
CA LEU A 261 -19.81 9.49 6.50
C LEU A 261 -19.45 8.89 5.12
N SER A 262 -18.36 9.33 4.50
CA SER A 262 -17.91 8.76 3.23
C SER A 262 -17.80 7.23 3.29
N THR A 263 -18.18 6.57 2.19
CA THR A 263 -18.03 5.12 1.99
C THR A 263 -17.06 4.79 0.86
N ALA A 264 -16.34 5.77 0.34
CA ALA A 264 -15.43 5.61 -0.79
C ALA A 264 -14.27 4.64 -0.49
N GLY A 265 -13.59 4.82 0.64
CA GLY A 265 -12.56 3.92 1.13
C GLY A 265 -13.04 3.09 2.33
N GLY A 266 -12.88 1.77 2.29
CA GLY A 266 -13.26 0.96 3.44
C GLY A 266 -13.33 -0.54 3.20
N LEU A 267 -13.70 -1.29 4.24
CA LEU A 267 -13.72 -2.75 4.24
C LEU A 267 -12.31 -3.33 3.96
N TRP A 268 -11.33 -2.85 4.71
CA TRP A 268 -9.93 -3.26 4.57
C TRP A 268 -9.48 -4.14 5.73
N THR A 269 -8.59 -5.08 5.42
CA THR A 269 -7.82 -5.83 6.40
C THR A 269 -6.32 -5.61 6.14
N ILE A 270 -5.59 -5.15 7.16
CA ILE A 270 -4.13 -4.98 7.14
C ILE A 270 -3.57 -5.89 8.22
N SER A 271 -2.90 -6.99 7.84
CA SER A 271 -2.59 -8.04 8.82
C SER A 271 -1.26 -8.77 8.58
N GLY A 272 -0.54 -9.03 9.68
CA GLY A 272 0.67 -9.85 9.64
C GLY A 272 1.80 -9.25 8.84
N ASN A 273 1.88 -7.92 8.74
CA ASN A 273 2.92 -7.21 8.00
C ASN A 273 4.04 -6.72 8.93
N VAL A 274 5.23 -6.54 8.38
CA VAL A 274 6.30 -5.71 8.97
C VAL A 274 6.29 -4.38 8.23
N ILE A 275 6.09 -3.27 8.97
CA ILE A 275 5.89 -1.94 8.38
C ILE A 275 6.85 -0.96 9.06
N GLN A 276 7.78 -0.35 8.29
CA GLN A 276 8.86 0.40 8.91
C GLN A 276 9.50 1.49 8.04
N SER A 277 10.17 2.40 8.75
CA SER A 277 11.16 3.34 8.20
C SER A 277 10.59 4.37 7.23
N GLN A 278 9.48 5.02 7.62
CA GLN A 278 8.95 6.17 6.90
C GLN A 278 8.47 7.25 7.90
N ASP A 279 8.14 8.42 7.43
CA ASP A 279 7.55 9.48 8.30
C ASP A 279 6.32 8.93 9.03
N ILE A 280 5.42 8.27 8.29
CA ILE A 280 4.27 7.57 8.85
C ILE A 280 4.26 6.12 8.35
N ASN A 281 4.21 5.13 9.25
CA ASN A 281 4.15 3.75 8.78
C ASN A 281 2.76 3.40 8.25
N LEU A 282 1.68 3.77 8.94
CA LEU A 282 0.30 3.56 8.48
C LEU A 282 -0.51 4.85 8.61
N LEU A 283 -0.97 5.39 7.50
CA LEU A 283 -1.89 6.52 7.43
C LEU A 283 -3.27 6.07 6.94
N LEU A 284 -4.27 6.19 7.80
CA LEU A 284 -5.69 6.04 7.48
C LEU A 284 -6.36 7.40 7.59
N ARG A 285 -6.91 7.92 6.51
CA ARG A 285 -7.58 9.23 6.50
C ARG A 285 -8.94 9.16 5.82
N SER A 286 -9.98 9.60 6.51
CA SER A 286 -11.36 9.66 5.98
C SER A 286 -11.86 8.32 5.41
N VAL A 287 -11.53 7.22 6.07
CA VAL A 287 -11.92 5.85 5.70
C VAL A 287 -12.71 5.16 6.81
N ARG A 288 -13.29 4.00 6.50
CA ARG A 288 -14.12 3.27 7.46
C ARG A 288 -13.96 1.77 7.38
N ALA A 289 -14.36 1.07 8.46
CA ALA A 289 -14.39 -0.39 8.52
C ALA A 289 -13.03 -1.00 8.11
N VAL A 290 -11.97 -0.59 8.82
CA VAL A 290 -10.61 -1.11 8.63
C VAL A 290 -10.21 -1.92 9.85
N ASN A 291 -9.74 -3.14 9.60
CA ASN A 291 -9.13 -3.99 10.61
C ASN A 291 -7.61 -3.98 10.44
N VAL A 292 -6.88 -3.68 11.52
CA VAL A 292 -5.41 -3.69 11.56
C VAL A 292 -4.98 -4.66 12.65
N THR A 293 -4.40 -5.81 12.27
CA THR A 293 -4.16 -6.87 13.24
C THR A 293 -2.86 -7.64 13.02
N GLY A 294 -2.14 -7.91 14.11
CA GLY A 294 -0.94 -8.74 14.07
C GLY A 294 0.23 -8.15 13.28
N ASN A 295 0.30 -6.83 13.13
CA ASN A 295 1.41 -6.17 12.43
C ASN A 295 2.51 -5.76 13.41
N SER A 296 3.73 -5.68 12.91
CA SER A 296 4.88 -5.10 13.60
C SER A 296 5.23 -3.75 12.97
N PHE A 297 5.19 -2.70 13.76
CA PHE A 297 5.57 -1.35 13.36
C PHE A 297 6.88 -0.93 14.00
N CYS A 298 7.75 -0.30 13.26
CA CYS A 298 8.95 0.32 13.82
C CYS A 298 9.46 1.49 12.96
N SER A 299 10.26 2.34 13.59
CA SER A 299 10.90 3.47 12.91
C SER A 299 9.93 4.38 12.16
N GLY A 300 8.80 4.74 12.79
CA GLY A 300 7.97 5.84 12.36
C GLY A 300 8.63 7.17 12.75
N PHE A 301 9.13 7.94 11.80
CA PHE A 301 9.90 9.15 12.10
C PHE A 301 9.04 10.32 12.61
N GLN A 302 7.76 10.31 12.28
CA GLN A 302 6.76 11.18 12.91
C GLN A 302 5.81 10.34 13.77
N ARG A 303 5.22 9.29 13.15
CA ARG A 303 4.28 8.39 13.84
C ARG A 303 4.31 6.99 13.19
N SER A 304 4.13 5.96 14.00
CA SER A 304 3.88 4.64 13.43
C SER A 304 2.49 4.53 12.84
N VAL A 305 1.46 5.06 13.52
CA VAL A 305 0.08 4.98 13.03
C VAL A 305 -0.64 6.33 13.18
N VAL A 306 -1.31 6.75 12.12
CA VAL A 306 -2.20 7.92 12.10
C VAL A 306 -3.58 7.49 11.59
N VAL A 307 -4.62 7.73 12.41
CA VAL A 307 -6.02 7.50 12.09
C VAL A 307 -6.75 8.84 12.18
N GLU A 308 -7.10 9.41 11.06
CA GLU A 308 -7.62 10.77 10.96
C GLU A 308 -8.99 10.80 10.27
N ARG A 309 -9.99 11.37 10.92
CA ARG A 309 -11.39 11.48 10.42
C ARG A 309 -11.96 10.13 9.95
N CYS A 310 -11.60 9.06 10.64
CA CYS A 310 -12.04 7.69 10.34
C CYS A 310 -13.21 7.25 11.22
N ARG A 311 -13.85 6.14 10.82
CA ARG A 311 -14.88 5.52 11.64
C ARG A 311 -14.88 4.00 11.55
N ASN A 312 -15.26 3.34 12.66
CA ASN A 312 -15.31 1.88 12.76
C ASN A 312 -13.96 1.25 12.42
N ILE A 313 -12.92 1.63 13.14
CA ILE A 313 -11.57 1.13 12.99
C ILE A 313 -11.26 0.17 14.14
N ALA A 314 -10.95 -1.07 13.84
CA ALA A 314 -10.53 -2.05 14.84
C ALA A 314 -9.04 -2.36 14.67
N MET A 315 -8.26 -2.10 15.72
CA MET A 315 -6.82 -2.33 15.71
C MET A 315 -6.45 -3.25 16.88
N SER A 316 -5.97 -4.47 16.61
CA SER A 316 -5.75 -5.46 17.66
C SER A 316 -4.46 -6.27 17.50
N GLY A 317 -3.79 -6.54 18.63
CA GLY A 317 -2.65 -7.45 18.67
C GLY A 317 -1.45 -7.02 17.82
N ASN A 318 -1.21 -5.73 17.69
CA ASN A 318 -0.04 -5.19 16.97
C ASN A 318 1.06 -4.77 17.95
N THR A 319 2.26 -4.56 17.45
CA THR A 319 3.38 -4.04 18.21
C THR A 319 3.94 -2.78 17.59
N ILE A 320 4.30 -1.81 18.41
CA ILE A 320 5.24 -0.75 18.08
C ILE A 320 6.49 -1.01 18.91
N ASP A 321 7.57 -1.34 18.25
CA ASP A 321 8.86 -1.63 18.87
C ASP A 321 9.98 -0.98 18.05
N TYR A 322 11.22 -1.23 18.37
CA TYR A 322 12.35 -0.67 17.62
C TYR A 322 13.21 -1.76 17.03
N ASN A 323 13.75 -1.47 15.84
CA ASN A 323 14.81 -2.28 15.26
C ASN A 323 16.15 -1.66 15.64
N PRO A 324 17.04 -2.38 16.35
CA PRO A 324 18.33 -1.84 16.78
C PRO A 324 19.22 -1.39 15.62
N ASP A 325 19.05 -1.96 14.45
CA ASP A 325 19.84 -1.60 13.26
C ASP A 325 19.37 -0.29 12.60
N TYR A 326 18.13 0.12 12.85
CA TYR A 326 17.48 1.28 12.21
C TYR A 326 16.79 2.23 13.20
N SER A 327 17.31 2.33 14.42
CA SER A 327 16.61 3.00 15.53
C SER A 327 16.79 4.53 15.62
N GLY A 328 17.54 5.17 14.72
CA GLY A 328 17.93 6.59 14.75
C GLY A 328 16.94 7.58 15.35
N ASP A 329 16.49 8.56 14.59
CA ASP A 329 15.61 9.66 15.04
C ASP A 329 14.11 9.29 15.06
N ARG A 330 13.77 8.02 15.25
CA ARG A 330 12.39 7.55 15.31
C ARG A 330 11.62 8.23 16.45
N VAL A 331 10.38 8.51 16.21
CA VAL A 331 9.43 9.04 17.20
C VAL A 331 8.40 7.96 17.56
N ASP A 332 7.93 7.23 16.58
CA ASP A 332 6.91 6.19 16.70
C ASP A 332 5.58 6.70 17.29
N GLY A 333 4.75 5.80 17.80
CA GLY A 333 3.49 6.13 18.45
C GLY A 333 2.30 6.20 17.51
N MET A 334 1.13 6.44 18.12
CA MET A 334 -0.16 6.43 17.43
C MET A 334 -0.94 7.72 17.69
N VAL A 335 -1.59 8.22 16.64
CA VAL A 335 -2.55 9.33 16.74
C VAL A 335 -3.90 8.88 16.20
N VAL A 336 -4.96 9.12 16.98
CA VAL A 336 -6.37 9.01 16.57
C VAL A 336 -6.99 10.39 16.67
N ASP A 337 -7.38 10.98 15.56
CA ASP A 337 -7.85 12.36 15.48
C ASP A 337 -9.18 12.47 14.72
N GLY A 338 -10.14 13.22 15.28
CA GLY A 338 -11.43 13.48 14.66
C GLY A 338 -12.22 12.23 14.25
N SER A 339 -12.00 11.12 14.96
CA SER A 339 -12.48 9.79 14.56
C SER A 339 -13.54 9.23 15.51
N SER A 340 -14.34 8.28 15.06
CA SER A 340 -15.42 7.69 15.83
C SER A 340 -15.47 6.17 15.71
N GLY A 341 -15.72 5.48 16.83
CA GLY A 341 -15.80 4.03 16.87
C GLY A 341 -14.44 3.37 16.62
N VAL A 342 -13.41 3.75 17.37
CA VAL A 342 -12.06 3.23 17.24
C VAL A 342 -11.72 2.32 18.42
N VAL A 343 -11.27 1.12 18.13
CA VAL A 343 -10.81 0.15 19.15
C VAL A 343 -9.30 -0.08 18.98
N VAL A 344 -8.55 0.15 20.07
CA VAL A 344 -7.13 -0.20 20.18
C VAL A 344 -7.02 -1.24 21.30
N SER A 345 -6.75 -2.49 20.95
CA SER A 345 -6.76 -3.57 21.92
C SER A 345 -5.57 -4.52 21.80
N GLY A 346 -4.99 -4.90 22.96
CA GLY A 346 -3.91 -5.88 23.00
C GLY A 346 -2.63 -5.45 22.27
N TRP A 347 -2.35 -4.16 22.20
CA TRP A 347 -1.12 -3.63 21.61
C TRP A 347 0.04 -3.63 22.60
N ILE A 348 1.25 -3.72 22.07
CA ILE A 348 2.48 -3.44 22.82
C ILE A 348 3.10 -2.17 22.26
N PHE A 349 3.38 -1.20 23.13
CA PHE A 349 4.11 0.03 22.84
C PHE A 349 5.42 0.00 23.62
N GLU A 350 6.54 -0.22 22.94
CA GLU A 350 7.86 -0.33 23.54
C GLU A 350 8.74 0.85 23.12
N SER A 351 9.29 1.57 24.09
CA SER A 351 10.26 2.64 23.88
C SER A 351 9.81 3.74 22.89
N VAL A 352 8.51 4.05 22.87
CA VAL A 352 7.91 5.09 22.00
C VAL A 352 8.26 6.47 22.53
N ARG A 353 8.67 7.38 21.65
CA ARG A 353 9.12 8.73 21.96
C ARG A 353 8.10 9.84 21.67
N ALA A 354 6.95 9.53 21.11
CA ALA A 354 5.91 10.52 20.76
C ALA A 354 5.48 11.41 21.92
N GLY A 355 5.58 10.94 23.15
CA GLY A 355 5.28 11.70 24.36
C GLY A 355 6.33 12.75 24.77
N GLU A 356 7.46 12.87 24.06
CA GLU A 356 8.42 13.98 24.17
C GLU A 356 7.83 15.27 23.56
N GLU A 357 6.88 15.15 22.63
CA GLU A 357 6.18 16.29 22.06
C GLU A 357 5.08 16.79 23.01
N GLU A 358 4.95 18.09 23.15
CA GLU A 358 3.93 18.71 23.99
C GLU A 358 2.52 18.29 23.54
N GLY A 359 1.68 17.92 24.49
CA GLY A 359 0.32 17.47 24.22
C GLY A 359 0.20 16.09 23.55
N CYS A 360 1.29 15.33 23.48
CA CYS A 360 1.31 13.98 22.94
C CYS A 360 1.59 12.91 24.00
N GLY A 361 1.23 11.67 23.66
CA GLY A 361 1.56 10.44 24.37
C GLY A 361 1.97 9.37 23.39
N ALA A 362 2.35 8.18 23.88
CA ALA A 362 2.60 7.05 23.01
C ALA A 362 1.36 6.71 22.15
N LEU A 363 0.18 6.85 22.74
CA LEU A 363 -1.11 6.91 22.05
C LEU A 363 -1.76 8.26 22.35
N THR A 364 -2.02 9.04 21.34
CA THR A 364 -2.75 10.31 21.42
C THR A 364 -4.13 10.17 20.79
N VAL A 365 -5.17 10.49 21.54
CA VAL A 365 -6.56 10.54 21.06
C VAL A 365 -7.07 11.96 21.23
N ARG A 366 -7.56 12.57 20.14
CA ARG A 366 -8.08 13.94 20.20
C ARG A 366 -9.30 14.13 19.32
N ALA A 367 -10.18 15.04 19.73
CA ALA A 367 -11.41 15.41 19.02
C ALA A 367 -12.24 14.19 18.54
N SER A 368 -12.22 13.08 19.32
CA SER A 368 -12.76 11.78 18.90
C SER A 368 -13.81 11.27 19.91
N ASP A 369 -14.64 10.35 19.46
CA ASP A 369 -15.67 9.72 20.31
C ASP A 369 -15.75 8.20 20.12
N ALA A 370 -16.33 7.52 21.11
CA ALA A 370 -16.46 6.06 21.12
C ALA A 370 -15.12 5.34 20.87
N VAL A 371 -14.06 5.78 21.57
CA VAL A 371 -12.73 5.18 21.49
C VAL A 371 -12.52 4.26 22.68
N THR A 372 -12.09 3.02 22.39
CA THR A 372 -11.72 2.06 23.43
C THR A 372 -10.25 1.73 23.34
N VAL A 373 -9.51 1.88 24.46
CA VAL A 373 -8.12 1.46 24.63
C VAL A 373 -8.07 0.39 25.70
N SER A 374 -7.85 -0.87 25.34
CA SER A 374 -7.97 -1.98 26.28
C SER A 374 -6.94 -3.08 26.12
N GLY A 375 -6.47 -3.64 27.24
CA GLY A 375 -5.54 -4.77 27.24
C GLY A 375 -4.18 -4.45 26.63
N CYS A 376 -3.83 -3.18 26.47
CA CYS A 376 -2.55 -2.75 25.90
C CYS A 376 -1.44 -2.70 26.95
N GLN A 377 -0.21 -2.79 26.49
CA GLN A 377 0.98 -2.69 27.33
C GLN A 377 1.85 -1.54 26.83
N PHE A 378 2.26 -0.67 27.75
CA PHE A 378 3.09 0.50 27.47
C PHE A 378 4.36 0.41 28.32
N PHE A 379 5.48 0.16 27.67
CA PHE A 379 6.76 0.00 28.32
C PHE A 379 7.78 1.03 27.86
N ASP A 380 8.47 1.64 28.81
CA ASP A 380 9.55 2.62 28.55
C ASP A 380 9.18 3.74 27.58
N VAL A 381 7.90 4.10 27.52
CA VAL A 381 7.41 5.19 26.68
C VAL A 381 7.80 6.54 27.26
N ALA A 382 8.14 7.50 26.44
CA ALA A 382 8.41 8.87 26.86
C ALA A 382 7.11 9.60 27.21
N GLY A 383 7.11 10.38 28.28
CA GLY A 383 5.94 11.15 28.73
C GLY A 383 4.72 10.27 29.05
N ALA A 384 3.53 10.72 28.67
CA ALA A 384 2.30 9.97 28.92
C ALA A 384 2.20 8.74 28.00
N ALA A 385 1.65 7.65 28.53
CA ALA A 385 1.30 6.49 27.69
C ALA A 385 0.08 6.79 26.82
N VAL A 386 -0.97 7.35 27.43
CA VAL A 386 -2.19 7.74 26.72
C VAL A 386 -2.47 9.23 26.96
N GLN A 387 -2.60 9.99 25.89
CA GLN A 387 -3.01 11.40 25.93
C GLN A 387 -4.41 11.52 25.34
N LEU A 388 -5.35 12.11 26.07
CA LEU A 388 -6.73 12.37 25.67
C LEU A 388 -6.96 13.88 25.61
N ALA A 389 -7.52 14.40 24.51
CA ALA A 389 -7.85 15.81 24.35
C ALA A 389 -9.18 15.99 23.61
N GLY A 390 -10.19 16.56 24.23
CA GLY A 390 -11.53 16.73 23.63
C GLY A 390 -12.22 15.41 23.25
N VAL A 391 -11.98 14.35 24.02
CA VAL A 391 -12.51 12.99 23.76
C VAL A 391 -13.83 12.80 24.50
N ARG A 392 -14.76 12.04 23.92
CA ARG A 392 -16.07 11.75 24.50
C ARG A 392 -16.41 10.27 24.45
N ASP A 393 -17.27 9.84 25.39
CA ASP A 393 -17.91 8.50 25.41
C ASP A 393 -16.90 7.37 25.17
N SER A 394 -15.78 7.38 25.88
CA SER A 394 -14.61 6.56 25.59
C SER A 394 -14.08 5.84 26.83
N LEU A 395 -13.31 4.77 26.63
CA LEU A 395 -12.85 3.87 27.67
C LEU A 395 -11.35 3.58 27.56
N VAL A 396 -10.62 3.72 28.68
CA VAL A 396 -9.22 3.27 28.83
C VAL A 396 -9.15 2.27 29.96
N THR A 397 -9.06 0.97 29.67
CA THR A 397 -9.25 -0.08 30.69
C THR A 397 -8.35 -1.30 30.48
N GLY A 398 -7.98 -1.94 31.59
CA GLY A 398 -7.24 -3.21 31.55
C GLY A 398 -5.85 -3.11 30.94
N ASN A 399 -5.25 -1.93 30.88
CA ASN A 399 -3.93 -1.71 30.32
C ASN A 399 -2.83 -1.87 31.38
N ILE A 400 -1.62 -2.18 30.96
CA ILE A 400 -0.43 -2.28 31.81
C ILE A 400 0.54 -1.18 31.41
N PHE A 401 0.98 -0.40 32.42
CA PHE A 401 1.96 0.67 32.25
C PHE A 401 3.20 0.37 33.09
N GLY A 402 4.40 0.55 32.53
CA GLY A 402 5.61 0.25 33.26
C GLY A 402 6.91 0.79 32.70
N ARG A 403 7.95 0.75 33.53
CA ARG A 403 9.34 1.00 33.16
C ARG A 403 10.13 -0.28 33.37
N ARG A 404 10.74 -0.81 32.33
CA ARG A 404 11.63 -1.99 32.36
C ARG A 404 13.08 -1.58 32.46
N LYS A 405 13.45 -0.46 31.84
CA LYS A 405 14.82 0.07 31.78
C LYS A 405 15.13 1.06 32.91
N GLY A 406 14.19 1.27 33.84
CA GLY A 406 14.31 2.33 34.86
C GLY A 406 14.06 3.73 34.27
N GLY A 407 14.38 4.78 35.08
CA GLY A 407 14.18 6.16 34.69
C GLY A 407 12.99 6.84 35.41
N GLU A 408 12.80 8.11 35.12
CA GLU A 408 11.72 8.90 35.75
C GLU A 408 10.35 8.41 35.30
N LEU A 409 9.43 8.31 36.28
CA LEU A 409 8.01 8.01 35.98
C LEU A 409 7.35 9.24 35.39
N PRO A 410 6.40 9.06 34.44
CA PRO A 410 5.63 10.18 33.93
C PRO A 410 4.78 10.79 35.03
N GLU A 411 4.49 12.09 34.94
CA GLU A 411 3.57 12.79 35.85
C GLU A 411 2.22 12.05 35.99
N GLY A 412 1.74 11.46 34.87
CA GLY A 412 0.60 10.56 34.80
C GLY A 412 0.69 9.67 33.58
N TRP A 413 0.30 8.40 33.74
CA TRP A 413 0.28 7.45 32.63
C TRP A 413 -0.81 7.78 31.61
N VAL A 414 -1.97 8.23 32.10
CA VAL A 414 -3.07 8.74 31.28
C VAL A 414 -3.24 10.23 31.58
N ARG A 415 -3.12 11.07 30.57
CA ARG A 415 -3.38 12.50 30.67
C ARG A 415 -4.67 12.83 29.94
N SER A 416 -5.56 13.59 30.63
CA SER A 416 -6.79 14.11 30.02
C SER A 416 -6.77 15.62 30.03
N VAL A 417 -7.01 16.23 28.90
CA VAL A 417 -7.11 17.70 28.75
C VAL A 417 -8.50 18.02 28.21
N ASP A 418 -9.08 19.11 28.71
CA ASP A 418 -10.43 19.60 28.35
C ASP A 418 -11.57 18.64 28.69
N GLY A 419 -11.40 17.84 29.73
CA GLY A 419 -12.38 16.99 30.42
C GLY A 419 -13.44 16.37 29.52
N GLY A 420 -13.22 15.17 29.02
CA GLY A 420 -14.16 14.48 28.15
C GLY A 420 -15.44 14.02 28.88
N LYS A 421 -16.60 14.35 28.35
CA LYS A 421 -17.87 13.82 28.83
C LYS A 421 -17.96 12.32 28.52
N GLY A 422 -18.27 11.49 29.53
CA GLY A 422 -18.42 10.05 29.38
C GLY A 422 -17.11 9.31 29.16
N VAL A 423 -15.96 9.86 29.57
CA VAL A 423 -14.67 9.18 29.52
C VAL A 423 -14.43 8.45 30.84
N ARG A 424 -14.13 7.15 30.76
CA ARG A 424 -13.80 6.31 31.91
C ARG A 424 -12.39 5.74 31.80
N VAL A 425 -11.62 5.81 32.90
CA VAL A 425 -10.28 5.24 33.01
C VAL A 425 -10.24 4.33 34.24
N SER A 426 -10.32 3.02 34.06
CA SER A 426 -10.47 2.07 35.17
C SER A 426 -9.77 0.74 34.92
N GLY A 427 -9.47 -0.01 35.98
CA GLY A 427 -8.93 -1.36 35.89
C GLY A 427 -7.54 -1.47 35.26
N ASN A 428 -6.77 -0.39 35.19
CA ASN A 428 -5.43 -0.37 34.65
C ASN A 428 -4.38 -0.72 35.72
N LEU A 429 -3.30 -1.39 35.33
CA LEU A 429 -2.23 -1.81 36.23
C LEU A 429 -0.94 -1.01 35.98
N ARG A 430 -0.29 -0.61 37.06
CA ARG A 430 1.07 -0.04 37.06
C ARG A 430 2.07 -1.10 37.52
N MET A 431 3.16 -1.24 36.78
CA MET A 431 4.28 -2.07 37.21
C MET A 431 5.28 -1.24 38.01
N GLY A 432 5.66 -1.75 39.17
CA GLY A 432 6.85 -1.29 39.90
C GLY A 432 6.82 0.10 40.50
N GLY A 433 5.72 0.57 41.07
CA GLY A 433 5.87 1.77 41.84
C GLY A 433 4.68 2.68 42.10
N GLU A 434 4.97 3.70 42.89
CA GLU A 434 4.16 4.85 43.15
C GLU A 434 4.16 5.76 41.90
N GLY A 435 3.07 6.39 41.60
CA GLY A 435 2.90 7.32 40.47
C GLY A 435 1.41 7.53 40.18
N THR A 436 1.07 8.63 39.58
CA THR A 436 -0.32 8.97 39.28
C THR A 436 -0.81 8.21 38.04
N MET A 437 -1.96 7.55 38.15
CA MET A 437 -2.57 6.87 36.98
C MET A 437 -3.12 7.91 36.01
N VAL A 438 -3.92 8.83 36.51
CA VAL A 438 -4.62 9.82 35.68
C VAL A 438 -4.28 11.24 36.19
N VAL A 439 -3.89 12.10 35.24
CA VAL A 439 -3.76 13.54 35.46
C VAL A 439 -4.75 14.26 34.55
N SER A 440 -5.62 15.09 35.14
CA SER A 440 -6.58 15.89 34.39
C SER A 440 -6.20 17.38 34.48
N ARG A 441 -6.24 18.06 33.32
CA ARG A 441 -6.01 19.51 33.21
C ARG A 441 -7.19 20.16 32.49
N GLY A 442 -7.91 21.05 33.13
CA GLY A 442 -9.06 21.74 32.53
C GLY A 442 -10.26 20.81 32.31
N GLY A 443 -11.30 20.93 33.15
CA GLY A 443 -12.52 20.12 33.09
C GLY A 443 -12.62 19.03 34.14
N ALA A 444 -13.69 18.21 34.09
CA ALA A 444 -13.91 17.12 35.03
C ALA A 444 -12.88 15.99 34.82
N ALA A 445 -12.38 15.40 35.88
CA ALA A 445 -11.56 14.20 35.77
C ALA A 445 -12.38 13.04 35.16
N PRO A 446 -11.76 12.14 34.40
CA PRO A 446 -12.42 10.90 33.97
C PRO A 446 -12.98 10.14 35.17
N GLU A 447 -14.13 9.51 35.01
CA GLU A 447 -14.75 8.68 36.05
C GLU A 447 -13.92 7.39 36.23
N ASP A 448 -13.74 6.97 37.48
CA ASP A 448 -13.11 5.69 37.84
C ASP A 448 -13.97 4.48 37.49
#